data_cb1f73be3713f52afa8d5ff4664f31ec
#
_entry.id   cb1f73be3713f52afa8d5ff4664f31ec
#
_cell.length_a   1.000
_cell.length_b   1.000
_cell.length_c   1.000
_cell.angle_alpha   90.00
_cell.angle_beta   90.00
_cell.angle_gamma   90.00
#
_symmetry.space_group_name_H-M   'P 1'
#
loop_
_entity.id
_entity.type
_entity.pdbx_description
1 polymer ?
#
loop_
_entity_poly.entity_id
_entity_poly.type
_entity_poly.pdbx_seq_one_letter_code
_entity_poly.pdbx_strand_id
1 'polypeptide(L)'
;MLEMVQSINSVLWGPVLLILLCGTGIYYTFRLKFIQVRKFGEACKLLFGHMKFKGGERKEGEMTPFQALTTAIAAQVGTGNLTGAATALVSGGPGAIFWMWLSAFFGMATIYGEATLAQTYKTTTKDGEVTGGPVYYIQAAFKGTLGKVLATFFAVMIIFALGFMGNMVQANSIGSAFVEVFNSRGITFQPIIIGVLLAIFAAFIFIGGTKRLASFVEKVVPFMALFYIVGSLAVIFLNISEVPNVLKMIIVCAFDPAAMGGGALGITVQQAIRYGVARGLFSNEAGMGSTPHAHARAAAKNPHEQGLTAMLSVFIDTFIVLNMTVFAILSSGVLYSGKTGIALTQAAFTSEMGGFGDIFVAICLLFFAFSTILSWHFFAAVNVKWLFGEAAVKLYSSIVLIFIVVGSTLKVDLVWELADLFNGMMVFPNLLALLALSSVVAASSKKFNKK
;
A
#
# COMPACT_ATOMS: atom_id res chain seq x y z
N MET A 1 -23.35 -11.80 8.93
CA MET A 1 -22.66 -10.60 8.37
C MET A 1 -21.28 -10.98 7.78
N LEU A 2 -20.38 -11.61 8.57
CA LEU A 2 -19.06 -12.03 8.08
C LEU A 2 -19.16 -12.89 6.80
N GLU A 3 -19.91 -13.98 6.82
CA GLU A 3 -20.10 -14.87 5.67
C GLU A 3 -20.65 -14.15 4.42
N MET A 4 -21.57 -13.20 4.62
CA MET A 4 -22.11 -12.40 3.50
C MET A 4 -21.02 -11.51 2.89
N VAL A 5 -20.20 -10.85 3.70
CA VAL A 5 -19.09 -10.00 3.21
C VAL A 5 -18.05 -10.85 2.52
N GLN A 6 -17.71 -12.01 3.07
CA GLN A 6 -16.80 -13.00 2.45
C GLN A 6 -17.30 -13.49 1.11
N SER A 7 -18.61 -13.79 0.99
CA SER A 7 -19.21 -14.18 -0.29
C SER A 7 -19.09 -13.06 -1.34
N ILE A 8 -19.35 -11.80 -0.97
CA ILE A 8 -19.19 -10.65 -1.86
C ILE A 8 -17.71 -10.49 -2.25
N ASN A 9 -16.82 -10.54 -1.29
CA ASN A 9 -15.36 -10.42 -1.52
C ASN A 9 -14.84 -11.53 -2.42
N SER A 10 -15.36 -12.75 -2.32
CA SER A 10 -14.93 -13.87 -3.16
C SER A 10 -15.21 -13.61 -4.65
N VAL A 11 -16.31 -12.95 -4.96
CA VAL A 11 -16.67 -12.54 -6.33
C VAL A 11 -15.88 -11.29 -6.73
N LEU A 12 -15.81 -10.30 -5.84
CA LEU A 12 -15.19 -9.01 -6.09
C LEU A 12 -13.68 -9.13 -6.35
N TRP A 13 -12.95 -9.75 -5.42
CA TRP A 13 -11.49 -10.00 -5.51
C TRP A 13 -11.14 -11.27 -6.31
N GLY A 14 -12.13 -12.01 -6.77
CA GLY A 14 -11.96 -13.10 -7.70
C GLY A 14 -11.80 -12.59 -9.14
N PRO A 15 -12.74 -12.93 -10.05
CA PRO A 15 -12.58 -12.59 -11.47
C PRO A 15 -12.70 -11.08 -11.75
N VAL A 16 -13.54 -10.36 -11.00
CA VAL A 16 -13.93 -8.98 -11.37
C VAL A 16 -12.76 -8.01 -11.24
N LEU A 17 -12.23 -7.85 -10.04
CA LEU A 17 -11.11 -6.92 -9.81
C LEU A 17 -9.81 -7.42 -10.41
N LEU A 18 -9.58 -8.73 -10.43
CA LEU A 18 -8.39 -9.31 -11.05
C LEU A 18 -8.34 -8.93 -12.54
N ILE A 19 -9.42 -9.11 -13.29
CA ILE A 19 -9.49 -8.74 -14.70
C ILE A 19 -9.37 -7.23 -14.87
N LEU A 20 -10.07 -6.45 -14.06
CA LEU A 20 -10.12 -5.00 -14.22
C LEU A 20 -8.77 -4.34 -13.87
N LEU A 21 -8.14 -4.73 -12.75
CA LEU A 21 -6.85 -4.19 -12.30
C LEU A 21 -5.70 -4.64 -13.19
N CYS A 22 -5.56 -5.95 -13.41
CA CYS A 22 -4.52 -6.48 -14.29
C CYS A 22 -4.74 -6.04 -15.74
N GLY A 23 -5.98 -6.05 -16.22
CA GLY A 23 -6.34 -5.59 -17.56
C GLY A 23 -6.01 -4.13 -17.78
N THR A 24 -6.30 -3.25 -16.81
CA THR A 24 -5.91 -1.83 -16.86
C THR A 24 -4.38 -1.69 -16.87
N GLY A 25 -3.67 -2.43 -16.03
CA GLY A 25 -2.21 -2.40 -15.98
C GLY A 25 -1.57 -2.86 -17.29
N ILE A 26 -2.07 -3.96 -17.87
CA ILE A 26 -1.65 -4.45 -19.19
C ILE A 26 -1.94 -3.40 -20.27
N TYR A 27 -3.16 -2.86 -20.30
CA TYR A 27 -3.54 -1.81 -21.25
C TYR A 27 -2.60 -0.60 -21.17
N TYR A 28 -2.33 -0.08 -19.98
CA TYR A 28 -1.41 1.04 -19.77
C TYR A 28 0.03 0.68 -20.16
N THR A 29 0.49 -0.52 -19.86
CA THR A 29 1.82 -1.00 -20.24
C THR A 29 2.02 -0.92 -21.75
N PHE A 30 1.08 -1.44 -22.54
CA PHE A 30 1.16 -1.37 -24.01
C PHE A 30 0.92 0.05 -24.52
N ARG A 31 -0.06 0.77 -23.98
CA ARG A 31 -0.37 2.15 -24.38
C ARG A 31 0.79 3.12 -24.17
N LEU A 32 1.54 2.91 -23.09
CA LEU A 32 2.72 3.70 -22.73
C LEU A 32 4.05 3.08 -23.23
N LYS A 33 3.97 2.01 -24.03
CA LYS A 33 5.13 1.32 -24.63
C LYS A 33 6.14 0.85 -23.58
N PHE A 34 5.67 0.12 -22.56
CA PHE A 34 6.48 -0.41 -21.46
C PHE A 34 7.27 0.67 -20.72
N ILE A 35 6.58 1.73 -20.31
CA ILE A 35 7.20 2.87 -19.62
C ILE A 35 7.99 2.47 -18.39
N GLN A 36 7.51 1.46 -17.64
CA GLN A 36 8.14 0.92 -16.44
C GLN A 36 9.51 0.27 -16.71
N VAL A 37 9.80 -0.10 -17.96
CA VAL A 37 11.11 -0.60 -18.38
C VAL A 37 11.93 0.52 -18.98
N ARG A 38 11.39 1.20 -20.00
CA ARG A 38 12.12 2.20 -20.78
C ARG A 38 12.54 3.44 -19.98
N LYS A 39 11.74 3.83 -18.99
CA LYS A 39 11.96 5.04 -18.20
C LYS A 39 12.35 4.76 -16.75
N PHE A 40 12.64 3.50 -16.42
CA PHE A 40 13.04 3.13 -15.07
C PHE A 40 14.32 3.84 -14.60
N GLY A 41 15.34 3.90 -15.45
CA GLY A 41 16.59 4.61 -15.14
C GLY A 41 16.40 6.12 -14.97
N GLU A 42 15.46 6.73 -15.73
CA GLU A 42 15.09 8.15 -15.57
C GLU A 42 14.36 8.37 -14.23
N ALA A 43 13.44 7.48 -13.89
CA ALA A 43 12.74 7.50 -12.60
C ALA A 43 13.73 7.42 -11.42
N CYS A 44 14.69 6.50 -11.46
CA CYS A 44 15.75 6.41 -10.45
C CYS A 44 16.58 7.70 -10.36
N LYS A 45 16.96 8.31 -11.48
CA LYS A 45 17.70 9.59 -11.49
C LYS A 45 16.89 10.72 -10.86
N LEU A 46 15.57 10.76 -11.10
CA LEU A 46 14.66 11.73 -10.46
C LEU A 46 14.63 11.55 -8.95
N LEU A 47 14.53 10.30 -8.46
CA LEU A 47 14.55 10.01 -7.03
C LEU A 47 15.79 10.59 -6.37
N PHE A 48 16.99 10.24 -6.86
CA PHE A 48 18.25 10.73 -6.29
C PHE A 48 18.45 12.23 -6.50
N GLY A 49 17.92 12.82 -7.58
CA GLY A 49 17.93 14.26 -7.84
C GLY A 49 17.03 15.05 -6.87
N HIS A 50 15.89 14.49 -6.49
CA HIS A 50 14.94 15.11 -5.56
C HIS A 50 15.30 14.93 -4.07
N MET A 51 16.22 14.03 -3.75
CA MET A 51 16.80 13.89 -2.41
C MET A 51 17.63 15.11 -1.97
N LYS A 52 17.83 16.12 -2.82
CA LYS A 52 18.40 17.40 -2.40
C LYS A 52 17.42 18.15 -1.50
N PHE A 53 17.70 18.15 -0.22
CA PHE A 53 16.89 18.64 0.91
C PHE A 53 16.59 20.16 0.91
N LYS A 54 16.88 20.92 -0.13
CA LYS A 54 16.56 22.34 -0.24
C LYS A 54 15.35 22.55 -1.14
N GLY A 55 14.20 22.78 -0.49
CA GLY A 55 12.95 23.10 -1.19
C GLY A 55 13.04 24.45 -1.89
N GLY A 56 12.57 24.50 -3.16
CA GLY A 56 12.23 25.73 -3.86
C GLY A 56 10.96 26.39 -3.27
N GLU A 57 10.58 27.56 -3.78
CA GLU A 57 9.31 28.23 -3.46
C GLU A 57 8.13 27.27 -3.65
N ARG A 58 7.30 27.12 -2.64
CA ARG A 58 6.13 26.23 -2.63
C ARG A 58 4.88 27.02 -2.30
N LYS A 59 3.78 26.64 -2.96
CA LYS A 59 2.46 27.13 -2.59
C LYS A 59 2.02 26.47 -1.28
N GLU A 60 1.08 27.09 -0.62
CA GLU A 60 0.51 26.52 0.61
C GLU A 60 -0.11 25.15 0.33
N GLY A 61 0.17 24.18 1.19
CA GLY A 61 -0.27 22.79 1.04
C GLY A 61 0.50 21.95 0.01
N GLU A 62 1.50 22.47 -0.70
CA GLU A 62 2.37 21.67 -1.57
C GLU A 62 3.43 20.91 -0.77
N MET A 63 3.73 19.72 -1.26
CA MET A 63 4.82 18.84 -0.82
C MET A 63 5.98 18.91 -1.82
N THR A 64 7.22 18.66 -1.39
CA THR A 64 8.28 18.33 -2.36
C THR A 64 7.92 17.04 -3.08
N PRO A 65 8.46 16.79 -4.30
CA PRO A 65 8.29 15.49 -4.96
C PRO A 65 8.77 14.33 -4.09
N PHE A 66 9.81 14.52 -3.27
CA PHE A 66 10.30 13.54 -2.31
C PHE A 66 9.32 13.32 -1.16
N GLN A 67 8.74 14.39 -0.58
CA GLN A 67 7.69 14.28 0.45
C GLN A 67 6.44 13.57 -0.07
N ALA A 68 6.03 13.85 -1.30
CA ALA A 68 4.90 13.17 -1.90
C ALA A 68 5.19 11.68 -2.15
N LEU A 69 6.41 11.36 -2.59
CA LEU A 69 6.85 9.97 -2.75
C LEU A 69 6.90 9.23 -1.41
N THR A 70 7.52 9.82 -0.39
CA THR A 70 7.61 9.20 0.94
C THR A 70 6.23 9.07 1.59
N THR A 71 5.29 9.98 1.33
CA THR A 71 3.90 9.87 1.78
C THR A 71 3.18 8.71 1.06
N ALA A 72 3.42 8.51 -0.23
CA ALA A 72 2.90 7.38 -0.98
C ALA A 72 3.50 6.05 -0.49
N ILE A 73 4.84 5.99 -0.32
CA ILE A 73 5.52 4.80 0.24
C ILE A 73 5.05 4.53 1.67
N ALA A 74 4.83 5.54 2.50
CA ALA A 74 4.28 5.38 3.85
C ALA A 74 2.88 4.73 3.86
N ALA A 75 2.07 5.00 2.84
CA ALA A 75 0.78 4.35 2.66
C ALA A 75 0.93 2.89 2.23
N GLN A 76 1.82 2.63 1.29
CA GLN A 76 2.06 1.32 0.68
C GLN A 76 2.80 0.37 1.63
N VAL A 77 3.91 0.82 2.22
CA VAL A 77 4.74 0.00 3.12
C VAL A 77 4.13 -0.04 4.52
N GLY A 78 3.29 -1.01 4.75
CA GLY A 78 2.52 -1.20 5.99
C GLY A 78 2.40 -2.68 6.39
N THR A 79 1.24 -3.05 6.94
CA THR A 79 0.92 -4.45 7.23
C THR A 79 0.96 -5.34 5.99
N GLY A 80 0.73 -4.80 4.80
CA GLY A 80 0.79 -5.54 3.53
C GLY A 80 2.12 -6.24 3.32
N ASN A 81 3.22 -5.58 3.62
CA ASN A 81 4.57 -6.10 3.38
C ASN A 81 4.99 -7.20 4.36
N LEU A 82 4.48 -7.19 5.58
CA LEU A 82 4.83 -8.17 6.61
C LEU A 82 3.72 -9.21 6.79
N THR A 83 2.56 -8.77 7.24
CA THR A 83 1.39 -9.63 7.48
C THR A 83 0.77 -10.14 6.19
N GLY A 84 0.60 -9.24 5.19
CA GLY A 84 0.01 -9.56 3.89
C GLY A 84 0.85 -10.54 3.08
N ALA A 85 2.18 -10.36 3.05
CA ALA A 85 3.11 -11.28 2.40
C ALA A 85 3.04 -12.68 3.02
N ALA A 86 3.06 -12.77 4.35
CA ALA A 86 2.93 -14.02 5.07
C ALA A 86 1.57 -14.71 4.79
N THR A 87 0.48 -13.93 4.77
CA THR A 87 -0.86 -14.44 4.44
C THR A 87 -0.93 -14.94 2.99
N ALA A 88 -0.30 -14.23 2.04
CA ALA A 88 -0.23 -14.67 0.65
C ALA A 88 0.49 -16.01 0.50
N LEU A 89 1.59 -16.21 1.24
CA LEU A 89 2.34 -17.45 1.26
C LEU A 89 1.54 -18.62 1.86
N VAL A 90 0.80 -18.37 2.95
CA VAL A 90 -0.01 -19.43 3.58
C VAL A 90 -1.23 -19.79 2.74
N SER A 91 -1.93 -18.81 2.17
CA SER A 91 -3.20 -19.04 1.48
C SER A 91 -3.05 -19.30 -0.02
N GLY A 92 -1.98 -18.80 -0.64
CA GLY A 92 -1.71 -18.93 -2.08
C GLY A 92 -0.42 -19.70 -2.41
N GLY A 93 0.32 -20.12 -1.39
CA GLY A 93 1.62 -20.79 -1.55
C GLY A 93 2.73 -19.91 -2.07
N PRO A 94 3.95 -20.44 -2.20
CA PRO A 94 5.09 -19.69 -2.74
C PRO A 94 4.83 -19.11 -4.13
N GLY A 95 4.02 -19.78 -4.96
CA GLY A 95 3.63 -19.33 -6.29
C GLY A 95 2.84 -18.00 -6.31
N ALA A 96 2.16 -17.65 -5.21
CA ALA A 96 1.46 -16.37 -5.09
C ALA A 96 2.42 -15.17 -5.29
N ILE A 97 3.68 -15.33 -4.92
CA ILE A 97 4.70 -14.28 -5.05
C ILE A 97 5.01 -13.97 -6.51
N PHE A 98 5.06 -14.99 -7.37
CA PHE A 98 5.22 -14.74 -8.81
C PHE A 98 4.08 -13.89 -9.39
N TRP A 99 2.83 -14.20 -9.01
CA TRP A 99 1.66 -13.45 -9.46
C TRP A 99 1.61 -12.05 -8.86
N MET A 100 2.12 -11.88 -7.65
CA MET A 100 2.31 -10.58 -7.01
C MET A 100 3.33 -9.72 -7.77
N TRP A 101 4.47 -10.27 -8.18
CA TRP A 101 5.46 -9.58 -9.02
C TRP A 101 4.87 -9.15 -10.36
N LEU A 102 4.12 -10.07 -10.99
CA LEU A 102 3.53 -9.79 -12.30
C LEU A 102 2.47 -8.68 -12.20
N SER A 103 1.61 -8.71 -11.17
CA SER A 103 0.62 -7.66 -10.94
C SER A 103 1.28 -6.31 -10.61
N ALA A 104 2.34 -6.29 -9.82
CA ALA A 104 3.10 -5.08 -9.50
C ALA A 104 3.80 -4.50 -10.74
N PHE A 105 4.37 -5.35 -11.60
CA PHE A 105 4.98 -4.89 -12.87
C PHE A 105 3.98 -4.14 -13.74
N PHE A 106 2.76 -4.69 -13.91
CA PHE A 106 1.70 -3.98 -14.63
C PHE A 106 1.16 -2.80 -13.83
N GLY A 107 1.07 -2.92 -12.52
CA GLY A 107 0.66 -1.86 -11.59
C GLY A 107 1.54 -0.61 -11.66
N MET A 108 2.85 -0.75 -11.94
CA MET A 108 3.76 0.37 -12.16
C MET A 108 3.29 1.29 -13.29
N ALA A 109 2.73 0.75 -14.37
CA ALA A 109 2.18 1.56 -15.46
C ALA A 109 0.83 2.20 -15.07
N THR A 110 0.03 1.52 -14.24
CA THR A 110 -1.24 2.05 -13.72
C THR A 110 -1.00 3.25 -12.82
N ILE A 111 -0.13 3.11 -11.81
CA ILE A 111 0.16 4.18 -10.86
C ILE A 111 0.84 5.39 -11.52
N TYR A 112 1.63 5.16 -12.58
CA TYR A 112 2.13 6.24 -13.44
C TYR A 112 0.96 7.05 -14.01
N GLY A 113 -0.08 6.38 -14.53
CA GLY A 113 -1.29 7.01 -15.03
C GLY A 113 -2.02 7.79 -13.96
N GLU A 114 -2.23 7.19 -12.79
CA GLU A 114 -2.88 7.80 -11.63
C GLU A 114 -2.19 9.10 -11.19
N ALA A 115 -0.87 9.07 -10.99
CA ALA A 115 -0.11 10.24 -10.56
C ALA A 115 -0.05 11.33 -11.65
N THR A 116 0.03 10.93 -12.93
CA THR A 116 -0.04 11.86 -14.07
C THR A 116 -1.38 12.59 -14.10
N LEU A 117 -2.50 11.88 -13.91
CA LEU A 117 -3.82 12.49 -13.86
C LEU A 117 -4.02 13.35 -12.60
N ALA A 118 -3.53 12.89 -11.45
CA ALA A 118 -3.58 13.64 -10.21
C ALA A 118 -2.88 15.01 -10.34
N GLN A 119 -1.72 15.06 -10.97
CA GLN A 119 -1.00 16.30 -11.26
C GLN A 119 -1.70 17.15 -12.34
N THR A 120 -2.31 16.51 -13.35
CA THR A 120 -2.98 17.24 -14.44
C THR A 120 -4.26 17.92 -13.97
N TYR A 121 -5.00 17.29 -13.06
CA TYR A 121 -6.29 17.76 -12.57
C TYR A 121 -6.26 18.29 -11.13
N LYS A 122 -5.05 18.55 -10.57
CA LYS A 122 -4.95 19.21 -9.27
C LYS A 122 -5.54 20.62 -9.32
N THR A 123 -6.06 21.08 -8.22
CA THR A 123 -6.67 22.40 -8.08
C THR A 123 -6.22 23.07 -6.80
N THR A 124 -6.59 24.32 -6.64
CA THR A 124 -6.33 25.10 -5.42
C THR A 124 -7.68 25.38 -4.75
N THR A 125 -7.77 25.12 -3.45
CA THR A 125 -8.95 25.43 -2.64
C THR A 125 -9.13 26.94 -2.49
N LYS A 126 -10.29 27.36 -1.95
CA LYS A 126 -10.55 28.80 -1.67
C LYS A 126 -9.53 29.39 -0.70
N ASP A 127 -8.97 28.56 0.17
CA ASP A 127 -7.96 28.94 1.17
C ASP A 127 -6.53 28.95 0.61
N GLY A 128 -6.36 28.76 -0.70
CA GLY A 128 -5.04 28.75 -1.36
C GLY A 128 -4.29 27.42 -1.31
N GLU A 129 -4.84 26.39 -0.63
CA GLU A 129 -4.18 25.09 -0.47
C GLU A 129 -4.29 24.24 -1.75
N VAL A 130 -3.18 23.67 -2.21
CA VAL A 130 -3.20 22.73 -3.35
C VAL A 130 -3.81 21.39 -2.92
N THR A 131 -4.77 20.89 -3.71
CA THR A 131 -5.46 19.63 -3.50
C THR A 131 -5.71 18.91 -4.81
N GLY A 132 -6.02 17.63 -4.75
CA GLY A 132 -6.31 16.80 -5.92
C GLY A 132 -6.53 15.33 -5.51
N GLY A 133 -6.60 14.48 -6.48
CA GLY A 133 -6.84 13.05 -6.31
C GLY A 133 -7.97 12.56 -7.22
N PRO A 134 -8.43 11.30 -7.04
CA PRO A 134 -9.39 10.68 -7.94
C PRO A 134 -10.69 11.44 -8.15
N VAL A 135 -11.27 12.03 -7.11
CA VAL A 135 -12.54 12.76 -7.25
C VAL A 135 -12.49 13.85 -8.31
N TYR A 136 -11.33 14.47 -8.52
CA TYR A 136 -11.16 15.55 -9.50
C TYR A 136 -11.04 15.01 -10.92
N TYR A 137 -10.23 13.97 -11.15
CA TYR A 137 -10.10 13.41 -12.49
C TYR A 137 -11.27 12.48 -12.85
N ILE A 138 -11.99 11.87 -11.89
CA ILE A 138 -13.26 11.16 -12.15
C ILE A 138 -14.30 12.16 -12.71
N GLN A 139 -14.42 13.36 -12.10
CA GLN A 139 -15.32 14.40 -12.61
C GLN A 139 -14.88 14.95 -13.97
N ALA A 140 -13.58 14.96 -14.25
CA ALA A 140 -13.06 15.36 -15.57
C ALA A 140 -13.33 14.30 -16.64
N ALA A 141 -13.28 13.00 -16.26
CA ALA A 141 -13.55 11.88 -17.15
C ALA A 141 -15.05 11.79 -17.52
N PHE A 142 -15.91 12.01 -16.53
CA PHE A 142 -17.37 11.84 -16.66
C PHE A 142 -18.06 13.16 -16.30
N LYS A 143 -18.56 13.86 -17.30
CA LYS A 143 -19.25 15.16 -17.11
C LYS A 143 -20.64 15.00 -16.51
N GLY A 144 -21.11 16.06 -15.82
CA GLY A 144 -22.48 16.13 -15.30
C GLY A 144 -22.73 15.24 -14.09
N THR A 145 -23.94 14.69 -13.98
CA THR A 145 -24.41 13.93 -12.82
C THR A 145 -23.62 12.63 -12.62
N LEU A 146 -23.28 11.92 -13.71
CA LEU A 146 -22.53 10.67 -13.62
C LEU A 146 -21.17 10.87 -12.95
N GLY A 147 -20.41 11.91 -13.35
CA GLY A 147 -19.11 12.21 -12.75
C GLY A 147 -19.23 12.56 -11.26
N LYS A 148 -20.27 13.31 -10.88
CA LYS A 148 -20.53 13.62 -9.46
C LYS A 148 -20.84 12.35 -8.66
N VAL A 149 -21.71 11.48 -9.15
CA VAL A 149 -22.09 10.22 -8.48
C VAL A 149 -20.86 9.32 -8.30
N LEU A 150 -20.08 9.10 -9.36
CA LEU A 150 -18.88 8.25 -9.29
C LEU A 150 -17.81 8.84 -8.35
N ALA A 151 -17.60 10.15 -8.38
CA ALA A 151 -16.65 10.82 -7.49
C ALA A 151 -17.11 10.76 -6.01
N THR A 152 -18.41 10.97 -5.75
CA THR A 152 -18.99 10.82 -4.40
C THR A 152 -18.87 9.40 -3.91
N PHE A 153 -19.19 8.42 -4.77
CA PHE A 153 -19.04 7.00 -4.43
C PHE A 153 -17.59 6.66 -4.06
N PHE A 154 -16.63 7.07 -4.90
CA PHE A 154 -15.20 6.90 -4.59
C PHE A 154 -14.84 7.53 -3.24
N ALA A 155 -15.25 8.79 -3.01
CA ALA A 155 -14.93 9.52 -1.78
C ALA A 155 -15.49 8.83 -0.52
N VAL A 156 -16.71 8.31 -0.59
CA VAL A 156 -17.31 7.54 0.51
C VAL A 156 -16.56 6.23 0.74
N MET A 157 -16.26 5.50 -0.34
CA MET A 157 -15.56 4.21 -0.23
C MET A 157 -14.16 4.35 0.36
N ILE A 158 -13.35 5.34 -0.06
CA ILE A 158 -12.00 5.53 0.49
C ILE A 158 -12.02 5.96 1.96
N ILE A 159 -13.02 6.72 2.40
CA ILE A 159 -13.19 7.06 3.82
C ILE A 159 -13.40 5.80 4.66
N PHE A 160 -14.27 4.90 4.21
CA PHE A 160 -14.51 3.63 4.91
C PHE A 160 -13.33 2.67 4.77
N ALA A 161 -12.77 2.51 3.57
CA ALA A 161 -11.69 1.58 3.27
C ALA A 161 -10.41 1.92 4.06
N LEU A 162 -9.89 3.11 3.87
CA LEU A 162 -8.60 3.53 4.43
C LEU A 162 -8.79 4.28 5.75
N GLY A 163 -9.76 5.21 5.77
CA GLY A 163 -9.98 6.11 6.90
C GLY A 163 -10.42 5.39 8.18
N PHE A 164 -11.25 4.37 8.08
CA PHE A 164 -11.76 3.63 9.23
C PHE A 164 -11.22 2.20 9.27
N MET A 165 -11.67 1.32 8.38
CA MET A 165 -11.35 -0.12 8.45
C MET A 165 -9.86 -0.37 8.28
N GLY A 166 -9.22 0.28 7.32
CA GLY A 166 -7.79 0.14 7.09
C GLY A 166 -6.95 0.56 8.30
N ASN A 167 -7.28 1.69 8.93
CA ASN A 167 -6.58 2.15 10.14
C ASN A 167 -6.77 1.19 11.32
N MET A 168 -7.94 0.56 11.45
CA MET A 168 -8.17 -0.50 12.44
C MET A 168 -7.27 -1.72 12.17
N VAL A 169 -7.17 -2.14 10.92
CA VAL A 169 -6.31 -3.28 10.50
C VAL A 169 -4.84 -3.00 10.83
N GLN A 170 -4.34 -1.79 10.54
CA GLN A 170 -2.98 -1.40 10.86
C GLN A 170 -2.74 -1.43 12.38
N ALA A 171 -3.62 -0.80 13.17
CA ALA A 171 -3.52 -0.76 14.63
C ALA A 171 -3.59 -2.16 15.25
N ASN A 172 -4.46 -3.03 14.73
CA ASN A 172 -4.58 -4.41 15.17
C ASN A 172 -3.30 -5.22 14.91
N SER A 173 -2.74 -5.10 13.72
CA SER A 173 -1.51 -5.81 13.37
C SER A 173 -0.34 -5.41 14.27
N ILE A 174 -0.22 -4.11 14.61
CA ILE A 174 0.78 -3.66 15.58
C ILE A 174 0.50 -4.28 16.95
N GLY A 175 -0.74 -4.19 17.44
CA GLY A 175 -1.14 -4.79 18.73
C GLY A 175 -0.83 -6.28 18.80
N SER A 176 -1.18 -7.04 17.76
CA SER A 176 -0.92 -8.47 17.66
C SER A 176 0.58 -8.82 17.67
N ALA A 177 1.41 -8.02 17.00
CA ALA A 177 2.85 -8.23 16.99
C ALA A 177 3.46 -8.07 18.40
N PHE A 178 3.03 -7.05 19.15
CA PHE A 178 3.50 -6.86 20.54
C PHE A 178 2.94 -7.92 21.48
N VAL A 179 1.69 -8.35 21.30
CA VAL A 179 1.13 -9.48 22.07
C VAL A 179 1.98 -10.74 21.90
N GLU A 180 2.37 -11.08 20.66
CA GLU A 180 3.25 -12.23 20.39
C GLU A 180 4.61 -12.08 21.08
N VAL A 181 5.22 -10.87 21.03
CA VAL A 181 6.51 -10.56 21.71
C VAL A 181 6.45 -10.76 23.22
N PHE A 182 5.39 -10.32 23.87
CA PHE A 182 5.25 -10.45 25.31
C PHE A 182 4.84 -11.88 25.73
N ASN A 183 3.93 -12.51 24.97
CA ASN A 183 3.48 -13.88 25.24
C ASN A 183 4.63 -14.88 25.12
N SER A 184 5.53 -14.70 24.15
CA SER A 184 6.73 -15.55 24.00
C SER A 184 7.67 -15.50 25.22
N ARG A 185 7.52 -14.49 26.07
CA ARG A 185 8.26 -14.27 27.33
C ARG A 185 7.45 -14.58 28.59
N GLY A 186 6.26 -15.16 28.43
CA GLY A 186 5.36 -15.49 29.54
C GLY A 186 4.68 -14.28 30.19
N ILE A 187 4.65 -13.13 29.51
CA ILE A 187 4.03 -11.89 30.00
C ILE A 187 2.70 -11.66 29.28
N THR A 188 1.61 -11.59 30.03
CA THR A 188 0.29 -11.21 29.47
C THR A 188 0.29 -9.72 29.14
N PHE A 189 0.09 -9.38 27.86
CA PHE A 189 0.08 -8.02 27.38
C PHE A 189 -1.29 -7.63 26.81
N GLN A 190 -1.73 -6.41 27.17
CA GLN A 190 -3.03 -5.89 26.69
C GLN A 190 -2.81 -4.99 25.46
N PRO A 191 -3.30 -5.37 24.27
CA PRO A 191 -3.05 -4.61 23.03
C PRO A 191 -3.64 -3.19 23.05
N ILE A 192 -4.61 -2.91 23.93
CA ILE A 192 -5.18 -1.57 24.10
C ILE A 192 -4.11 -0.53 24.47
N ILE A 193 -3.05 -0.91 25.18
CA ILE A 193 -1.95 -0.02 25.56
C ILE A 193 -1.29 0.53 24.28
N ILE A 194 -1.02 -0.35 23.31
CA ILE A 194 -0.49 0.04 22.02
C ILE A 194 -1.49 0.94 21.28
N GLY A 195 -2.78 0.57 21.25
CA GLY A 195 -3.83 1.37 20.62
C GLY A 195 -3.91 2.79 21.14
N VAL A 196 -3.84 2.97 22.47
CA VAL A 196 -3.84 4.29 23.10
C VAL A 196 -2.58 5.09 22.75
N LEU A 197 -1.40 4.46 22.80
CA LEU A 197 -0.14 5.13 22.42
C LEU A 197 -0.18 5.57 20.96
N LEU A 198 -0.61 4.69 20.04
CA LEU A 198 -0.76 5.02 18.63
C LEU A 198 -1.74 6.20 18.42
N ALA A 199 -2.87 6.21 19.13
CA ALA A 199 -3.84 7.28 19.04
C ALA A 199 -3.28 8.63 19.54
N ILE A 200 -2.51 8.64 20.61
CA ILE A 200 -1.83 9.86 21.14
C ILE A 200 -0.84 10.40 20.10
N PHE A 201 0.04 9.56 19.56
CA PHE A 201 1.01 9.99 18.54
C PHE A 201 0.31 10.41 17.24
N ALA A 202 -0.73 9.69 16.81
CA ALA A 202 -1.53 10.06 15.65
C ALA A 202 -2.23 11.40 15.84
N ALA A 203 -2.84 11.67 17.00
CA ALA A 203 -3.47 12.93 17.34
C ALA A 203 -2.47 14.10 17.22
N PHE A 204 -1.23 13.93 17.72
CA PHE A 204 -0.19 14.95 17.59
C PHE A 204 0.11 15.27 16.12
N ILE A 205 0.17 14.26 15.25
CA ILE A 205 0.41 14.48 13.81
C ILE A 205 -0.82 15.10 13.13
N PHE A 206 -2.04 14.58 13.40
CA PHE A 206 -3.29 15.07 12.80
C PHE A 206 -3.53 16.56 13.08
N ILE A 207 -3.28 17.03 14.32
CA ILE A 207 -3.39 18.45 14.68
C ILE A 207 -2.44 19.33 13.85
N GLY A 208 -1.25 18.81 13.49
CA GLY A 208 -0.28 19.54 12.65
C GLY A 208 -0.57 19.50 11.15
N GLY A 209 -1.61 18.74 10.74
CA GLY A 209 -2.06 18.63 9.35
C GLY A 209 -1.01 18.05 8.40
N THR A 210 -1.23 18.29 7.11
CA THR A 210 -0.40 17.74 6.02
C THR A 210 1.08 18.13 6.09
N LYS A 211 1.40 19.32 6.62
CA LYS A 211 2.77 19.79 6.76
C LYS A 211 3.55 18.97 7.77
N ARG A 212 2.94 18.64 8.91
CA ARG A 212 3.57 17.81 9.95
C ARG A 212 3.67 16.35 9.49
N LEU A 213 2.63 15.83 8.86
CA LEU A 213 2.65 14.52 8.23
C LEU A 213 3.81 14.38 7.25
N ALA A 214 3.89 15.27 6.25
CA ALA A 214 4.94 15.22 5.23
C ALA A 214 6.34 15.28 5.83
N SER A 215 6.56 16.16 6.82
CA SER A 215 7.85 16.27 7.51
C SER A 215 8.21 15.05 8.35
N PHE A 216 7.21 14.34 8.90
CA PHE A 216 7.41 13.11 9.66
C PHE A 216 7.77 11.95 8.72
N VAL A 217 6.95 11.69 7.70
CA VAL A 217 7.16 10.56 6.79
C VAL A 217 8.43 10.70 5.95
N GLU A 218 8.82 11.92 5.58
CA GLU A 218 10.07 12.20 4.85
C GLU A 218 11.31 11.67 5.57
N LYS A 219 11.28 11.66 6.90
CA LYS A 219 12.39 11.19 7.75
C LYS A 219 12.24 9.72 8.12
N VAL A 220 11.04 9.33 8.50
CA VAL A 220 10.78 7.99 9.04
C VAL A 220 10.80 6.93 7.95
N VAL A 221 10.25 7.21 6.76
CA VAL A 221 10.14 6.20 5.70
C VAL A 221 11.49 5.68 5.22
N PRO A 222 12.49 6.52 4.87
CA PRO A 222 13.80 5.99 4.48
C PRO A 222 14.49 5.23 5.62
N PHE A 223 14.35 5.71 6.86
CA PHE A 223 14.93 5.05 8.04
C PHE A 223 14.31 3.67 8.27
N MET A 224 12.96 3.59 8.31
CA MET A 224 12.26 2.32 8.55
C MET A 224 12.54 1.29 7.45
N ALA A 225 12.55 1.73 6.18
CA ALA A 225 12.83 0.85 5.05
C ALA A 225 14.26 0.31 5.13
N LEU A 226 15.25 1.18 5.36
CA LEU A 226 16.66 0.77 5.49
C LEU A 226 16.86 -0.18 6.67
N PHE A 227 16.28 0.15 7.83
CA PHE A 227 16.38 -0.68 9.03
C PHE A 227 15.81 -2.09 8.78
N TYR A 228 14.65 -2.18 8.15
CA TYR A 228 14.04 -3.47 7.78
C TYR A 228 14.84 -4.25 6.75
N ILE A 229 15.31 -3.58 5.69
CA ILE A 229 16.12 -4.20 4.64
C ILE A 229 17.41 -4.79 5.23
N VAL A 230 18.11 -4.04 6.08
CA VAL A 230 19.36 -4.52 6.70
C VAL A 230 19.12 -5.75 7.58
N GLY A 231 18.11 -5.73 8.45
CA GLY A 231 17.77 -6.89 9.28
C GLY A 231 17.31 -8.10 8.45
N SER A 232 16.51 -7.87 7.39
CA SER A 232 16.06 -8.96 6.51
C SER A 232 17.22 -9.55 5.69
N LEU A 233 18.13 -8.72 5.20
CA LEU A 233 19.33 -9.19 4.52
C LEU A 233 20.20 -10.04 5.44
N ALA A 234 20.30 -9.72 6.73
CA ALA A 234 21.02 -10.58 7.69
C ALA A 234 20.39 -11.98 7.74
N VAL A 235 19.06 -12.09 7.85
CA VAL A 235 18.35 -13.40 7.82
C VAL A 235 18.58 -14.12 6.50
N ILE A 236 18.49 -13.44 5.37
CA ILE A 236 18.69 -14.03 4.04
C ILE A 236 20.14 -14.50 3.87
N PHE A 237 21.13 -13.73 4.34
CA PHE A 237 22.54 -14.12 4.24
C PHE A 237 22.89 -15.33 5.11
N LEU A 238 22.27 -15.49 6.26
CA LEU A 238 22.41 -16.70 7.07
C LEU A 238 21.90 -17.95 6.35
N ASN A 239 20.92 -17.78 5.46
CA ASN A 239 20.30 -18.84 4.65
C ASN A 239 20.59 -18.68 3.16
N ILE A 240 21.74 -18.14 2.78
CA ILE A 240 22.07 -17.79 1.38
C ILE A 240 22.02 -19.02 0.43
N SER A 241 22.34 -20.21 0.94
CA SER A 241 22.27 -21.48 0.21
C SER A 241 20.86 -21.85 -0.23
N GLU A 242 19.82 -21.37 0.49
CA GLU A 242 18.42 -21.64 0.17
C GLU A 242 17.85 -20.68 -0.89
N VAL A 243 18.49 -19.55 -1.14
CA VAL A 243 17.97 -18.52 -2.08
C VAL A 243 17.68 -19.08 -3.48
N PRO A 244 18.54 -19.91 -4.10
CA PRO A 244 18.22 -20.53 -5.39
C PRO A 244 16.97 -21.42 -5.34
N ASN A 245 16.82 -22.19 -4.23
CA ASN A 245 15.67 -23.05 -4.00
C ASN A 245 14.38 -22.24 -3.80
N VAL A 246 14.45 -21.12 -3.05
CA VAL A 246 13.34 -20.17 -2.87
C VAL A 246 12.87 -19.61 -4.22
N LEU A 247 13.79 -19.16 -5.07
CA LEU A 247 13.44 -18.65 -6.41
C LEU A 247 12.78 -19.72 -7.27
N LYS A 248 13.35 -20.95 -7.26
CA LYS A 248 12.76 -22.11 -7.95
C LYS A 248 11.35 -22.39 -7.43
N MET A 249 11.17 -22.39 -6.11
CA MET A 249 9.87 -22.63 -5.47
C MET A 249 8.83 -21.59 -5.90
N ILE A 250 9.16 -20.30 -5.90
CA ILE A 250 8.27 -19.22 -6.34
C ILE A 250 7.83 -19.43 -7.80
N ILE A 251 8.77 -19.75 -8.70
CA ILE A 251 8.46 -19.88 -10.12
C ILE A 251 7.69 -21.17 -10.41
N VAL A 252 8.13 -22.31 -9.86
CA VAL A 252 7.47 -23.60 -10.12
C VAL A 252 6.08 -23.64 -9.52
N CYS A 253 5.91 -23.24 -8.26
CA CYS A 253 4.62 -23.25 -7.59
C CYS A 253 3.61 -22.23 -8.16
N ALA A 254 4.06 -21.28 -8.97
CA ALA A 254 3.14 -20.37 -9.67
C ALA A 254 2.24 -21.09 -10.69
N PHE A 255 2.74 -22.18 -11.26
CA PHE A 255 2.07 -22.95 -12.32
C PHE A 255 1.73 -24.38 -11.88
N ASP A 256 2.49 -24.93 -10.92
CA ASP A 256 2.27 -26.24 -10.30
C ASP A 256 2.49 -26.17 -8.78
N PRO A 257 1.49 -25.73 -8.02
CA PRO A 257 1.60 -25.61 -6.56
C PRO A 257 1.92 -26.93 -5.83
N ALA A 258 1.58 -28.06 -6.42
CA ALA A 258 1.83 -29.37 -5.82
C ALA A 258 3.30 -29.83 -5.95
N ALA A 259 4.04 -29.31 -6.93
CA ALA A 259 5.37 -29.79 -7.30
C ALA A 259 6.45 -29.64 -6.23
N MET A 260 6.31 -28.68 -5.30
CA MET A 260 7.34 -28.37 -4.30
C MET A 260 6.78 -28.21 -2.88
N GLY A 261 5.97 -29.16 -2.44
CA GLY A 261 5.42 -29.18 -1.08
C GLY A 261 4.13 -28.38 -0.89
N GLY A 262 3.71 -27.58 -1.87
CA GLY A 262 2.42 -26.90 -1.87
C GLY A 262 1.22 -27.87 -1.90
N GLY A 263 1.44 -29.11 -2.34
CA GLY A 263 0.43 -30.19 -2.26
C GLY A 263 0.00 -30.52 -0.83
N ALA A 264 0.84 -30.29 0.16
CA ALA A 264 0.50 -30.45 1.58
C ALA A 264 -0.54 -29.42 2.06
N LEU A 265 -0.66 -28.27 1.38
CA LEU A 265 -1.62 -27.21 1.68
C LEU A 265 -2.89 -27.26 0.81
N GLY A 266 -2.97 -28.17 -0.17
CA GLY A 266 -4.11 -28.27 -1.09
C GLY A 266 -4.31 -27.03 -1.96
N ILE A 267 -3.28 -26.22 -2.19
CA ILE A 267 -3.34 -24.94 -2.90
C ILE A 267 -3.45 -25.18 -4.41
N THR A 268 -4.33 -24.42 -5.05
CA THR A 268 -4.51 -24.41 -6.51
C THR A 268 -3.82 -23.22 -7.17
N VAL A 269 -3.54 -23.32 -8.48
CA VAL A 269 -3.04 -22.18 -9.28
C VAL A 269 -3.98 -20.96 -9.19
N GLN A 270 -5.28 -21.20 -9.16
CA GLN A 270 -6.28 -20.13 -9.01
C GLN A 270 -6.13 -19.39 -7.68
N GLN A 271 -5.87 -20.11 -6.59
CA GLN A 271 -5.60 -19.51 -5.28
C GLN A 271 -4.28 -18.73 -5.28
N ALA A 272 -3.23 -19.28 -5.89
CA ALA A 272 -1.95 -18.56 -6.02
C ALA A 272 -2.12 -17.23 -6.77
N ILE A 273 -2.85 -17.22 -7.91
CA ILE A 273 -3.18 -16.01 -8.65
C ILE A 273 -3.98 -15.04 -7.77
N ARG A 274 -5.08 -15.51 -7.18
CA ARG A 274 -5.99 -14.69 -6.38
C ARG A 274 -5.28 -14.00 -5.22
N TYR A 275 -4.60 -14.78 -4.38
CA TYR A 275 -3.93 -14.24 -3.21
C TYR A 275 -2.69 -13.43 -3.57
N GLY A 276 -1.95 -13.81 -4.60
CA GLY A 276 -0.82 -13.05 -5.09
C GLY A 276 -1.24 -11.65 -5.58
N VAL A 277 -2.23 -11.59 -6.46
CA VAL A 277 -2.73 -10.30 -6.99
C VAL A 277 -3.41 -9.47 -5.90
N ALA A 278 -4.33 -10.05 -5.11
CA ALA A 278 -5.07 -9.31 -4.10
C ALA A 278 -4.16 -8.74 -3.00
N ARG A 279 -3.24 -9.54 -2.47
CA ARG A 279 -2.33 -9.07 -1.41
C ARG A 279 -1.21 -8.17 -1.96
N GLY A 280 -0.78 -8.37 -3.21
CA GLY A 280 0.13 -7.47 -3.90
C GLY A 280 -0.47 -6.08 -4.09
N LEU A 281 -1.70 -6.01 -4.58
CA LEU A 281 -2.42 -4.73 -4.77
C LEU A 281 -2.76 -4.05 -3.45
N PHE A 282 -3.12 -4.79 -2.41
CA PHE A 282 -3.32 -4.24 -1.07
C PHE A 282 -2.04 -3.59 -0.52
N SER A 283 -0.85 -4.12 -0.85
CA SER A 283 0.43 -3.56 -0.45
C SER A 283 0.79 -2.33 -1.28
N ASN A 284 0.88 -2.46 -2.61
CA ASN A 284 1.41 -1.41 -3.47
C ASN A 284 0.39 -0.36 -3.95
N GLU A 285 -0.90 -0.57 -3.68
CA GLU A 285 -2.03 0.34 -3.95
C GLU A 285 -2.19 0.77 -5.43
N ALA A 286 -1.54 0.13 -6.39
CA ALA A 286 -1.61 0.51 -7.79
C ALA A 286 -3.00 0.27 -8.39
N GLY A 287 -3.64 1.34 -8.87
CA GLY A 287 -5.01 1.29 -9.42
C GLY A 287 -6.11 1.46 -8.36
N MET A 288 -5.75 1.62 -7.09
CA MET A 288 -6.72 1.83 -6.01
C MET A 288 -7.20 3.28 -5.89
N GLY A 289 -6.42 4.25 -6.40
CA GLY A 289 -6.77 5.66 -6.31
C GLY A 289 -6.41 6.32 -4.97
N SER A 290 -5.65 5.67 -4.12
CA SER A 290 -5.24 6.16 -2.81
C SER A 290 -4.07 7.16 -2.90
N THR A 291 -2.92 6.71 -3.40
CA THR A 291 -1.68 7.48 -3.52
C THR A 291 -1.77 8.74 -4.41
N PRO A 292 -2.68 8.85 -5.40
CA PRO A 292 -2.91 10.09 -6.14
C PRO A 292 -3.12 11.34 -5.29
N HIS A 293 -3.64 11.19 -4.05
CA HIS A 293 -3.82 12.31 -3.12
C HIS A 293 -2.48 12.94 -2.70
N ALA A 294 -1.44 12.13 -2.47
CA ALA A 294 -0.09 12.61 -2.19
C ALA A 294 0.55 13.19 -3.45
N HIS A 295 0.45 12.46 -4.57
CA HIS A 295 1.05 12.87 -5.83
C HIS A 295 0.45 14.17 -6.39
N ALA A 296 -0.83 14.45 -6.16
CA ALA A 296 -1.45 15.71 -6.56
C ALA A 296 -0.80 16.93 -5.87
N ARG A 297 -0.37 16.78 -4.62
CA ARG A 297 0.24 17.87 -3.82
C ARG A 297 1.72 18.08 -4.12
N ALA A 298 2.34 17.22 -4.93
CA ALA A 298 3.74 17.39 -5.29
C ALA A 298 3.97 18.67 -6.12
N ALA A 299 4.97 19.47 -5.73
CA ALA A 299 5.50 20.58 -6.51
C ALA A 299 6.40 20.04 -7.62
N ALA A 300 5.85 19.17 -8.48
CA ALA A 300 6.57 18.57 -9.59
C ALA A 300 6.63 19.53 -10.79
N LYS A 301 7.71 19.48 -11.57
CA LYS A 301 7.89 20.33 -12.75
C LYS A 301 6.83 20.04 -13.83
N ASN A 302 6.41 18.80 -13.92
CA ASN A 302 5.38 18.37 -14.86
C ASN A 302 4.74 17.04 -14.41
N PRO A 303 3.53 16.68 -14.93
CA PRO A 303 2.83 15.46 -14.58
C PRO A 303 3.61 14.17 -14.89
N HIS A 304 4.44 14.16 -15.95
CA HIS A 304 5.23 13.00 -16.33
C HIS A 304 6.28 12.62 -15.27
N GLU A 305 7.04 13.62 -14.76
CA GLU A 305 8.02 13.38 -13.71
C GLU A 305 7.39 12.79 -12.45
N GLN A 306 6.19 13.30 -12.07
CA GLN A 306 5.50 12.76 -10.91
C GLN A 306 4.97 11.34 -11.17
N GLY A 307 4.54 11.04 -12.39
CA GLY A 307 4.20 9.68 -12.81
C GLY A 307 5.37 8.71 -12.69
N LEU A 308 6.56 9.11 -13.14
CA LEU A 308 7.79 8.30 -12.99
C LEU A 308 8.16 8.10 -11.52
N THR A 309 8.00 9.13 -10.69
CA THR A 309 8.23 9.04 -9.25
C THR A 309 7.27 8.06 -8.58
N ALA A 310 5.98 8.10 -8.94
CA ALA A 310 4.98 7.17 -8.43
C ALA A 310 5.27 5.71 -8.82
N MET A 311 5.75 5.48 -10.02
CA MET A 311 6.14 4.14 -10.49
C MET A 311 7.20 3.50 -9.59
N LEU A 312 8.15 4.29 -9.07
CA LEU A 312 9.18 3.80 -8.15
C LEU A 312 8.62 3.38 -6.79
N SER A 313 7.52 3.98 -6.32
CA SER A 313 6.95 3.58 -5.04
C SER A 313 6.46 2.13 -5.07
N VAL A 314 5.80 1.69 -6.15
CA VAL A 314 5.39 0.29 -6.35
C VAL A 314 6.60 -0.64 -6.45
N PHE A 315 7.66 -0.20 -7.13
CA PHE A 315 8.89 -0.99 -7.22
C PHE A 315 9.52 -1.18 -5.84
N ILE A 316 9.66 -0.12 -5.06
CA ILE A 316 10.24 -0.17 -3.70
C ILE A 316 9.38 -1.05 -2.79
N ASP A 317 8.05 -0.86 -2.80
CA ASP A 317 7.14 -1.65 -1.99
C ASP A 317 7.24 -3.14 -2.27
N THR A 318 7.01 -3.55 -3.52
CA THR A 318 6.82 -4.96 -3.85
C THR A 318 8.13 -5.68 -4.17
N PHE A 319 9.01 -5.08 -5.01
CA PHE A 319 10.24 -5.76 -5.44
C PHE A 319 11.40 -5.62 -4.46
N ILE A 320 11.32 -4.67 -3.51
CA ILE A 320 12.33 -4.54 -2.46
C ILE A 320 11.75 -4.98 -1.11
N VAL A 321 10.88 -4.18 -0.49
CA VAL A 321 10.48 -4.36 0.91
C VAL A 321 9.70 -5.65 1.13
N LEU A 322 8.69 -5.93 0.31
CA LEU A 322 7.87 -7.14 0.43
C LEU A 322 8.71 -8.40 0.17
N ASN A 323 9.62 -8.37 -0.80
CA ASN A 323 10.51 -9.49 -1.07
C ASN A 323 11.44 -9.81 0.10
N MET A 324 11.86 -8.83 0.90
CA MET A 324 12.64 -9.10 2.11
C MET A 324 11.89 -10.04 3.05
N THR A 325 10.59 -9.81 3.27
CA THR A 325 9.72 -10.68 4.08
C THR A 325 9.58 -12.07 3.46
N VAL A 326 9.30 -12.12 2.17
CA VAL A 326 9.10 -13.38 1.44
C VAL A 326 10.34 -14.26 1.52
N PHE A 327 11.50 -13.71 1.21
CA PHE A 327 12.76 -14.46 1.25
C PHE A 327 13.12 -14.90 2.67
N ALA A 328 12.89 -14.04 3.68
CA ALA A 328 13.10 -14.42 5.07
C ALA A 328 12.22 -15.61 5.48
N ILE A 329 10.92 -15.58 5.15
CA ILE A 329 9.99 -16.69 5.49
C ILE A 329 10.35 -17.99 4.74
N LEU A 330 10.63 -17.90 3.44
CA LEU A 330 10.87 -19.10 2.65
C LEU A 330 12.23 -19.71 2.92
N SER A 331 13.28 -18.90 3.12
CA SER A 331 14.64 -19.41 3.37
C SER A 331 14.81 -19.98 4.78
N SER A 332 14.05 -19.49 5.76
CA SER A 332 14.08 -20.03 7.13
C SER A 332 13.26 -21.32 7.31
N GLY A 333 12.49 -21.75 6.30
CA GLY A 333 11.72 -22.99 6.34
C GLY A 333 10.47 -22.96 7.25
N VAL A 334 10.09 -21.84 7.82
CA VAL A 334 8.98 -21.73 8.81
C VAL A 334 7.59 -21.71 8.17
N LEU A 335 7.46 -21.70 6.84
CA LEU A 335 6.18 -21.60 6.14
C LEU A 335 5.14 -22.63 6.64
N TYR A 336 5.58 -23.83 6.97
CA TYR A 336 4.70 -24.94 7.38
C TYR A 336 4.56 -25.07 8.91
N SER A 337 4.93 -24.05 9.68
CA SER A 337 4.85 -24.05 11.16
C SER A 337 3.42 -23.95 11.72
N GLY A 338 2.39 -23.79 10.86
CA GLY A 338 1.01 -23.55 11.27
C GLY A 338 0.71 -22.11 11.69
N LYS A 339 1.72 -21.22 11.72
CA LYS A 339 1.56 -19.79 11.96
C LYS A 339 1.11 -19.07 10.69
N THR A 340 0.46 -17.91 10.85
CA THR A 340 0.03 -17.05 9.75
C THR A 340 0.21 -15.58 10.08
N GLY A 341 0.07 -14.70 9.08
CA GLY A 341 0.17 -13.26 9.27
C GLY A 341 1.47 -12.84 9.93
N ILE A 342 1.37 -11.91 10.88
CA ILE A 342 2.57 -11.34 11.53
C ILE A 342 3.35 -12.37 12.35
N ALA A 343 2.65 -13.33 12.97
CA ALA A 343 3.29 -14.37 13.76
C ALA A 343 4.20 -15.28 12.92
N LEU A 344 3.87 -15.50 11.63
CA LEU A 344 4.74 -16.24 10.70
C LEU A 344 5.99 -15.43 10.36
N THR A 345 5.86 -14.14 10.10
CA THR A 345 7.00 -13.25 9.86
C THR A 345 7.91 -13.19 11.08
N GLN A 346 7.35 -13.01 12.28
CA GLN A 346 8.12 -13.04 13.52
C GLN A 346 8.86 -14.37 13.71
N ALA A 347 8.22 -15.50 13.41
CA ALA A 347 8.85 -16.81 13.48
C ALA A 347 10.07 -16.92 12.55
N ALA A 348 9.99 -16.38 11.34
CA ALA A 348 11.09 -16.40 10.38
C ALA A 348 12.32 -15.61 10.85
N PHE A 349 12.11 -14.49 11.51
CA PHE A 349 13.22 -13.72 12.07
C PHE A 349 13.73 -14.33 13.38
N THR A 350 12.83 -14.89 14.19
CA THR A 350 13.20 -15.52 15.46
C THR A 350 14.04 -16.80 15.23
N SER A 351 13.80 -17.57 14.17
CA SER A 351 14.60 -18.77 13.86
C SER A 351 16.08 -18.43 13.65
N GLU A 352 16.38 -17.25 13.12
CA GLU A 352 17.74 -16.83 12.79
C GLU A 352 18.35 -15.85 13.82
N MET A 353 17.52 -14.98 14.40
CA MET A 353 17.98 -13.92 15.31
C MET A 353 17.69 -14.24 16.80
N GLY A 354 17.13 -15.42 17.08
CA GLY A 354 16.70 -15.78 18.43
C GLY A 354 15.62 -14.86 18.97
N GLY A 355 15.55 -14.68 20.28
CA GLY A 355 14.54 -13.84 20.95
C GLY A 355 14.58 -12.34 20.61
N PHE A 356 15.49 -11.90 19.74
CA PHE A 356 15.48 -10.53 19.20
C PHE A 356 14.64 -10.43 17.93
N GLY A 357 14.46 -11.53 17.19
CA GLY A 357 13.79 -11.51 15.89
C GLY A 357 12.33 -11.05 15.95
N ASP A 358 11.56 -11.51 16.94
CA ASP A 358 10.17 -11.09 17.13
C ASP A 358 10.05 -9.62 17.52
N ILE A 359 10.96 -9.11 18.36
CA ILE A 359 11.04 -7.68 18.73
C ILE A 359 11.37 -6.84 17.51
N PHE A 360 12.36 -7.25 16.71
CA PHE A 360 12.76 -6.56 15.49
C PHE A 360 11.58 -6.39 14.54
N VAL A 361 10.84 -7.46 14.26
CA VAL A 361 9.66 -7.43 13.38
C VAL A 361 8.55 -6.55 13.97
N ALA A 362 8.30 -6.62 15.28
CA ALA A 362 7.28 -5.79 15.93
C ALA A 362 7.62 -4.28 15.83
N ILE A 363 8.88 -3.90 16.01
CA ILE A 363 9.36 -2.52 15.86
C ILE A 363 9.24 -2.07 14.39
N CYS A 364 9.64 -2.90 13.45
CA CYS A 364 9.49 -2.60 12.01
C CYS A 364 8.02 -2.40 11.64
N LEU A 365 7.13 -3.29 12.09
CA LEU A 365 5.71 -3.17 11.86
C LEU A 365 5.11 -1.93 12.52
N LEU A 366 5.58 -1.56 13.72
CA LEU A 366 5.16 -0.32 14.36
C LEU A 366 5.41 0.89 13.45
N PHE A 367 6.61 1.03 12.91
CA PHE A 367 6.93 2.15 12.00
C PHE A 367 6.17 2.07 10.68
N PHE A 368 6.09 0.89 10.06
CA PHE A 368 5.41 0.67 8.79
C PHE A 368 3.91 0.96 8.91
N ALA A 369 3.24 0.25 9.80
CA ALA A 369 1.79 0.37 9.94
C ALA A 369 1.37 1.73 10.53
N PHE A 370 2.16 2.33 11.41
CA PHE A 370 1.89 3.69 11.92
C PHE A 370 2.01 4.74 10.82
N SER A 371 3.04 4.69 9.98
CA SER A 371 3.15 5.61 8.84
C SER A 371 2.00 5.43 7.84
N THR A 372 1.51 4.19 7.67
CA THR A 372 0.32 3.90 6.86
C THR A 372 -0.94 4.53 7.46
N ILE A 373 -1.17 4.39 8.78
CA ILE A 373 -2.28 5.06 9.49
C ILE A 373 -2.31 6.56 9.17
N LEU A 374 -1.16 7.22 9.24
CA LEU A 374 -1.05 8.65 9.01
C LEU A 374 -1.37 9.03 7.56
N SER A 375 -0.83 8.27 6.59
CA SER A 375 -1.03 8.53 5.16
C SER A 375 -2.47 8.22 4.74
N TRP A 376 -3.05 7.13 5.20
CA TRP A 376 -4.43 6.75 4.91
C TRP A 376 -5.44 7.71 5.55
N HIS A 377 -5.17 8.17 6.78
CA HIS A 377 -5.95 9.25 7.38
C HIS A 377 -5.94 10.50 6.48
N PHE A 378 -4.78 10.90 5.99
CA PHE A 378 -4.64 12.05 5.11
C PHE A 378 -5.43 11.87 3.79
N PHE A 379 -5.35 10.71 3.13
CA PHE A 379 -6.08 10.44 1.90
C PHE A 379 -7.60 10.51 2.12
N ALA A 380 -8.08 9.93 3.19
CA ALA A 380 -9.49 9.98 3.55
C ALA A 380 -9.92 11.41 3.96
N ALA A 381 -9.09 12.15 4.71
CA ALA A 381 -9.38 13.53 5.12
C ALA A 381 -9.56 14.48 3.94
N VAL A 382 -8.80 14.29 2.84
CA VAL A 382 -9.00 15.05 1.59
C VAL A 382 -10.40 14.81 1.03
N ASN A 383 -10.91 13.59 1.09
CA ASN A 383 -12.24 13.23 0.61
C ASN A 383 -13.36 13.70 1.57
N VAL A 384 -13.12 13.65 2.89
CA VAL A 384 -14.03 14.25 3.89
C VAL A 384 -14.15 15.75 3.67
N LYS A 385 -13.01 16.45 3.46
CA LYS A 385 -13.00 17.89 3.15
C LYS A 385 -13.76 18.19 1.86
N TRP A 386 -13.62 17.36 0.83
CA TRP A 386 -14.31 17.51 -0.43
C TRP A 386 -15.82 17.30 -0.32
N LEU A 387 -16.29 16.33 0.49
CA LEU A 387 -17.72 16.03 0.69
C LEU A 387 -18.42 17.00 1.64
N PHE A 388 -17.77 17.31 2.78
CA PHE A 388 -18.43 17.94 3.94
C PHE A 388 -17.76 19.26 4.39
N GLY A 389 -16.64 19.66 3.76
CA GLY A 389 -15.89 20.85 4.10
C GLY A 389 -14.87 20.64 5.24
N GLU A 390 -14.10 21.70 5.51
CA GLU A 390 -12.97 21.70 6.47
C GLU A 390 -13.38 21.32 7.89
N ALA A 391 -14.55 21.84 8.36
CA ALA A 391 -15.02 21.58 9.73
C ALA A 391 -15.22 20.09 10.05
N ALA A 392 -15.65 19.31 9.05
CA ALA A 392 -15.87 17.87 9.20
C ALA A 392 -14.58 17.08 9.39
N VAL A 393 -13.43 17.59 8.94
CA VAL A 393 -12.14 16.89 9.08
C VAL A 393 -11.75 16.71 10.54
N LYS A 394 -12.05 17.67 11.42
CA LYS A 394 -11.76 17.55 12.85
C LYS A 394 -12.56 16.44 13.49
N LEU A 395 -13.87 16.38 13.20
CA LEU A 395 -14.75 15.31 13.70
C LEU A 395 -14.28 13.93 13.18
N TYR A 396 -14.00 13.84 11.88
CA TYR A 396 -13.45 12.63 11.25
C TYR A 396 -12.18 12.17 11.95
N SER A 397 -11.21 13.07 12.14
CA SER A 397 -9.94 12.73 12.82
C SER A 397 -10.15 12.21 14.23
N SER A 398 -11.07 12.82 15.00
CA SER A 398 -11.42 12.34 16.36
C SER A 398 -12.02 10.94 16.34
N ILE A 399 -12.89 10.64 15.38
CA ILE A 399 -13.47 9.30 15.22
C ILE A 399 -12.38 8.29 14.84
N VAL A 400 -11.46 8.63 13.95
CA VAL A 400 -10.34 7.74 13.57
C VAL A 400 -9.47 7.37 14.77
N LEU A 401 -9.21 8.30 15.70
CA LEU A 401 -8.45 8.00 16.91
C LEU A 401 -9.14 6.93 17.77
N ILE A 402 -10.48 6.98 17.87
CA ILE A 402 -11.28 5.94 18.56
C ILE A 402 -11.14 4.61 17.81
N PHE A 403 -11.22 4.62 16.48
CA PHE A 403 -11.09 3.41 15.67
C PHE A 403 -9.70 2.77 15.77
N ILE A 404 -8.63 3.56 15.93
CA ILE A 404 -7.26 3.06 16.18
C ILE A 404 -7.22 2.30 17.51
N VAL A 405 -7.79 2.87 18.59
CA VAL A 405 -7.81 2.23 19.91
C VAL A 405 -8.64 0.95 19.88
N VAL A 406 -9.87 1.03 19.36
CA VAL A 406 -10.78 -0.12 19.27
C VAL A 406 -10.18 -1.21 18.36
N GLY A 407 -9.64 -0.83 17.22
CA GLY A 407 -9.01 -1.74 16.26
C GLY A 407 -7.87 -2.56 16.85
N SER A 408 -7.09 -1.97 17.76
CA SER A 408 -5.97 -2.68 18.39
C SER A 408 -6.41 -3.89 19.24
N THR A 409 -7.67 -3.95 19.68
CA THR A 409 -8.19 -4.95 20.61
C THR A 409 -9.15 -5.97 20.00
N LEU A 410 -9.72 -5.68 18.84
CA LEU A 410 -10.75 -6.53 18.25
C LEU A 410 -10.17 -7.79 17.59
N LYS A 411 -10.98 -8.86 17.56
CA LYS A 411 -10.82 -9.94 16.60
C LYS A 411 -11.27 -9.43 15.24
N VAL A 412 -10.34 -9.26 14.33
CA VAL A 412 -10.52 -8.36 13.17
C VAL A 412 -10.93 -9.06 11.86
N ASP A 413 -11.35 -10.33 11.87
CA ASP A 413 -11.75 -11.03 10.65
C ASP A 413 -12.79 -10.24 9.85
N LEU A 414 -13.84 -9.73 10.53
CA LEU A 414 -14.85 -8.90 9.88
C LEU A 414 -14.28 -7.56 9.42
N VAL A 415 -13.34 -6.96 10.16
CA VAL A 415 -12.75 -5.66 9.79
C VAL A 415 -11.86 -5.79 8.57
N TRP A 416 -11.08 -6.88 8.48
CA TRP A 416 -10.31 -7.21 7.28
C TRP A 416 -11.21 -7.39 6.05
N GLU A 417 -12.29 -8.16 6.20
CA GLU A 417 -13.24 -8.39 5.11
C GLU A 417 -13.95 -7.10 4.68
N LEU A 418 -14.31 -6.23 5.63
CA LEU A 418 -14.89 -4.91 5.33
C LEU A 418 -13.85 -3.98 4.66
N ALA A 419 -12.61 -4.00 5.12
CA ALA A 419 -11.54 -3.24 4.46
C ALA A 419 -11.35 -3.69 3.01
N ASP A 420 -11.29 -5.00 2.77
CA ASP A 420 -11.20 -5.58 1.43
C ASP A 420 -12.43 -5.18 0.58
N LEU A 421 -13.65 -5.24 1.13
CA LEU A 421 -14.87 -4.85 0.44
C LEU A 421 -14.82 -3.40 -0.03
N PHE A 422 -14.59 -2.47 0.88
CA PHE A 422 -14.57 -1.04 0.56
C PHE A 422 -13.40 -0.68 -0.36
N ASN A 423 -12.22 -1.30 -0.18
CA ASN A 423 -11.09 -1.18 -1.09
C ASN A 423 -11.47 -1.64 -2.51
N GLY A 424 -12.08 -2.80 -2.63
CA GLY A 424 -12.54 -3.29 -3.92
C GLY A 424 -13.55 -2.37 -4.59
N MET A 425 -14.49 -1.82 -3.83
CA MET A 425 -15.51 -0.92 -4.37
C MET A 425 -14.93 0.42 -4.83
N MET A 426 -13.93 1.00 -4.15
CA MET A 426 -13.33 2.27 -4.56
C MET A 426 -12.51 2.15 -5.85
N VAL A 427 -12.02 0.96 -6.18
CA VAL A 427 -11.24 0.69 -7.40
C VAL A 427 -12.04 0.98 -8.67
N PHE A 428 -13.33 0.63 -8.70
CA PHE A 428 -14.15 0.75 -9.93
C PHE A 428 -14.17 2.16 -10.53
N PRO A 429 -14.63 3.21 -9.82
CA PRO A 429 -14.70 4.55 -10.40
C PRO A 429 -13.30 5.08 -10.76
N ASN A 430 -12.27 4.69 -10.02
CA ASN A 430 -10.90 5.07 -10.32
C ASN A 430 -10.42 4.48 -11.66
N LEU A 431 -10.54 3.16 -11.84
CA LEU A 431 -10.09 2.51 -13.08
C LEU A 431 -10.91 2.93 -14.29
N LEU A 432 -12.22 3.16 -14.14
CA LEU A 432 -13.05 3.70 -15.22
C LEU A 432 -12.53 5.07 -15.67
N ALA A 433 -12.19 5.96 -14.74
CA ALA A 433 -11.63 7.27 -15.06
C ALA A 433 -10.23 7.17 -15.69
N LEU A 434 -9.40 6.27 -15.20
CA LEU A 434 -8.08 5.99 -15.79
C LEU A 434 -8.21 5.56 -17.26
N LEU A 435 -9.08 4.61 -17.55
CA LEU A 435 -9.31 4.13 -18.91
C LEU A 435 -9.86 5.25 -19.81
N ALA A 436 -10.84 6.01 -19.32
CA ALA A 436 -11.44 7.14 -20.07
C ALA A 436 -10.41 8.24 -20.39
N LEU A 437 -9.50 8.54 -19.46
CA LEU A 437 -8.48 9.59 -19.60
C LEU A 437 -7.12 9.06 -20.07
N SER A 438 -7.03 7.83 -20.55
CA SER A 438 -5.77 7.21 -20.98
C SER A 438 -5.08 7.98 -22.12
N SER A 439 -5.83 8.68 -22.96
CA SER A 439 -5.27 9.56 -24.01
C SER A 439 -4.55 10.77 -23.42
N VAL A 440 -5.03 11.34 -22.33
CA VAL A 440 -4.38 12.45 -21.60
C VAL A 440 -3.04 11.99 -21.03
N VAL A 441 -3.02 10.81 -20.41
CA VAL A 441 -1.78 10.21 -19.87
C VAL A 441 -0.78 9.95 -20.99
N ALA A 442 -1.22 9.36 -22.10
CA ALA A 442 -0.34 9.08 -23.25
C ALA A 442 0.20 10.38 -23.91
N ALA A 443 -0.62 11.43 -24.00
CA ALA A 443 -0.20 12.72 -24.51
C ALA A 443 0.85 13.38 -23.60
N SER A 444 0.64 13.35 -22.26
CA SER A 444 1.61 13.80 -21.28
C SER A 444 2.96 13.06 -21.43
N SER A 445 2.89 11.72 -21.48
CA SER A 445 4.10 10.91 -21.69
C SER A 445 4.86 11.27 -22.98
N LYS A 446 4.14 11.45 -24.09
CA LYS A 446 4.77 11.81 -25.39
C LYS A 446 5.39 13.20 -25.38
N LYS A 447 4.72 14.19 -24.77
CA LYS A 447 5.19 15.59 -24.71
C LYS A 447 6.55 15.72 -24.04
N PHE A 448 6.77 14.98 -22.96
CA PHE A 448 7.99 15.06 -22.17
C PHE A 448 9.05 14.01 -22.50
N ASN A 449 8.70 12.99 -23.32
CA ASN A 449 9.66 12.02 -23.85
C ASN A 449 10.49 12.55 -25.04
N LYS A 450 10.19 13.73 -25.59
CA LYS A 450 10.89 14.32 -26.72
C LYS A 450 12.09 15.21 -26.32
N LYS A 451 12.36 15.31 -25.04
CA LYS A 451 13.55 15.97 -24.49
C LYS A 451 14.46 14.93 -23.83
#